data_ae02bd0476ff8a35983ce03f0edf5902
#
_entry.id   ae02bd0476ff8a35983ce03f0edf5902
#
_cell.length_a   1.000
_cell.length_b   1.000
_cell.length_c   1.000
_cell.angle_alpha   90.00
_cell.angle_beta   90.00
_cell.angle_gamma   90.00
#
_symmetry.space_group_name_H-M   'P 1'
#
loop_
_entity.id
_entity.type
_entity.pdbx_description
1 polymer ?
#
loop_
_entity_poly.entity_id
_entity_poly.type
_entity_poly.pdbx_seq_one_letter_code
_entity_poly.pdbx_strand_id
1 'polypeptide(L)'
;LTAGLFYAIKNAGYGTGILCFELYNAQILSDLQDSRNVLSENPNILEETDSITESPETILQSLQSKISKAFPSSAEVNVNVKYVPTALEEYLSPAFYLIPAIDNFSENTIYINQGHSLTDINLFTTLAHEGYPGHLYQTTYFANTDPDPVRSLLNYSGYVEGWATYAEMCSYYLSPLSKPHASLLQKNNSIILGLYAVADIGIHYDGWSLEDTVEHFATYGIDDEAVIADIYNYILGDPANYLKYYVGYVEILELKKDYMKQQGEDFSQKEFHKELLEVGPAPFEVVRKYMIE
;
A
#
# COMPACT_ATOMS: atom_id res chain seq x y z
N LEU A 1 -16.24 -8.71 -10.85
CA LEU A 1 -15.41 -7.80 -10.03
C LEU A 1 -14.53 -6.88 -10.89
N THR A 2 -13.86 -7.42 -11.95
CA THR A 2 -13.01 -6.66 -12.87
C THR A 2 -13.76 -5.57 -13.64
N ALA A 3 -14.94 -5.88 -14.20
CA ALA A 3 -15.77 -4.90 -14.89
C ALA A 3 -16.26 -3.77 -13.97
N GLY A 4 -16.47 -4.05 -12.68
CA GLY A 4 -16.87 -3.07 -11.69
C GLY A 4 -15.76 -2.08 -11.32
N LEU A 5 -14.49 -2.52 -11.26
CA LEU A 5 -13.35 -1.65 -10.95
C LEU A 5 -13.03 -0.73 -12.13
N PHE A 6 -13.05 -1.27 -13.38
CA PHE A 6 -12.90 -0.43 -14.58
C PHE A 6 -14.08 0.54 -14.77
N TYR A 7 -15.29 0.14 -14.37
CA TYR A 7 -16.44 1.03 -14.34
C TYR A 7 -16.32 2.11 -13.26
N ALA A 8 -15.79 1.76 -12.09
CA ALA A 8 -15.52 2.70 -11.00
C ALA A 8 -14.41 3.68 -11.38
N ILE A 9 -13.32 3.23 -12.01
CA ILE A 9 -12.25 4.08 -12.53
C ILE A 9 -12.80 5.04 -13.62
N LYS A 10 -13.69 4.56 -14.50
CA LYS A 10 -14.30 5.34 -15.57
C LYS A 10 -15.33 6.35 -15.06
N ASN A 11 -15.98 6.10 -13.91
CA ASN A 11 -17.05 6.94 -13.35
C ASN A 11 -16.64 7.70 -12.09
N ALA A 12 -15.39 7.60 -11.64
CA ALA A 12 -14.87 8.31 -10.45
C ALA A 12 -14.67 9.82 -10.68
N GLY A 13 -15.46 10.46 -11.51
CA GLY A 13 -15.45 11.91 -11.71
C GLY A 13 -14.21 12.48 -12.41
N TYR A 14 -13.16 11.69 -12.58
CA TYR A 14 -11.99 12.00 -13.37
C TYR A 14 -12.29 11.63 -14.83
N GLY A 15 -12.53 12.63 -15.64
CA GLY A 15 -12.87 12.47 -17.03
C GLY A 15 -11.89 11.58 -17.77
N THR A 16 -12.38 10.48 -18.29
CA THR A 16 -11.73 9.50 -19.17
C THR A 16 -10.54 8.73 -18.54
N GLY A 17 -10.40 7.43 -18.83
CA GLY A 17 -9.29 6.58 -18.36
C GLY A 17 -7.88 7.12 -18.68
N ILE A 18 -7.76 8.04 -19.63
CA ILE A 18 -6.53 8.78 -19.97
C ILE A 18 -6.06 9.67 -18.80
N LEU A 19 -6.97 10.38 -18.11
CA LEU A 19 -6.59 11.26 -16.98
C LEU A 19 -6.08 10.50 -15.76
N CYS A 20 -6.65 9.32 -15.46
CA CYS A 20 -6.14 8.47 -14.40
C CYS A 20 -4.75 7.93 -14.74
N PHE A 21 -4.52 7.52 -15.98
CA PHE A 21 -3.23 7.05 -16.45
C PHE A 21 -2.16 8.15 -16.37
N GLU A 22 -2.50 9.40 -16.73
CA GLU A 22 -1.62 10.56 -16.61
C GLU A 22 -1.25 10.87 -15.15
N LEU A 23 -2.22 10.75 -14.21
CA LEU A 23 -1.98 10.98 -12.78
C LEU A 23 -1.01 9.94 -12.20
N TYR A 24 -1.20 8.66 -12.54
CA TYR A 24 -0.34 7.58 -12.04
C TYR A 24 1.07 7.66 -12.61
N ASN A 25 1.20 7.96 -13.89
CA ASN A 25 2.49 8.24 -14.50
C ASN A 25 3.16 9.49 -13.90
N ALA A 26 2.41 10.54 -13.57
CA ALA A 26 2.95 11.72 -12.92
C ALA A 26 3.52 11.41 -11.53
N GLN A 27 2.88 10.53 -10.76
CA GLN A 27 3.41 10.08 -9.47
C GLN A 27 4.72 9.27 -9.65
N ILE A 28 4.77 8.34 -10.61
CA ILE A 28 6.00 7.58 -10.94
C ILE A 28 7.14 8.54 -11.31
N LEU A 29 6.87 9.52 -12.18
CA LEU A 29 7.87 10.50 -12.60
C LEU A 29 8.35 11.38 -11.43
N SER A 30 7.44 11.78 -10.54
CA SER A 30 7.77 12.50 -9.32
C SER A 30 8.70 11.68 -8.42
N ASP A 31 8.38 10.43 -8.18
CA ASP A 31 9.17 9.53 -7.35
C ASP A 31 10.55 9.26 -7.96
N LEU A 32 10.65 9.13 -9.29
CA LEU A 32 11.91 9.01 -10.02
C LEU A 32 12.78 10.27 -9.85
N GLN A 33 12.19 11.47 -9.95
CA GLN A 33 12.93 12.72 -9.77
C GLN A 33 13.43 12.86 -8.32
N ASP A 34 12.59 12.54 -7.35
CA ASP A 34 12.96 12.55 -5.94
C ASP A 34 14.09 11.57 -5.65
N SER A 35 14.04 10.35 -6.21
CA SER A 35 15.11 9.35 -6.07
C SER A 35 16.44 9.85 -6.64
N ARG A 36 16.43 10.50 -7.81
CA ARG A 36 17.63 11.12 -8.40
C ARG A 36 18.21 12.22 -7.51
N ASN A 37 17.36 13.04 -6.90
CA ASN A 37 17.78 14.09 -5.98
C ASN A 37 18.44 13.47 -4.74
N VAL A 38 17.83 12.46 -4.12
CA VAL A 38 18.40 11.74 -2.96
C VAL A 38 19.76 11.12 -3.30
N LEU A 39 19.89 10.44 -4.44
CA LEU A 39 21.15 9.83 -4.89
C LEU A 39 22.23 10.88 -5.15
N SER A 40 21.88 12.01 -5.73
CA SER A 40 22.86 13.09 -6.00
C SER A 40 23.38 13.75 -4.74
N GLU A 41 22.53 13.88 -3.72
CA GLU A 41 22.90 14.47 -2.42
C GLU A 41 23.61 13.48 -1.50
N ASN A 42 23.44 12.17 -1.72
CA ASN A 42 23.96 11.09 -0.87
C ASN A 42 24.64 10.00 -1.72
N PRO A 43 25.81 10.25 -2.32
CA PRO A 43 26.42 9.36 -3.31
C PRO A 43 26.81 7.96 -2.78
N ASN A 44 26.97 7.81 -1.47
CA ASN A 44 27.33 6.52 -0.85
C ASN A 44 26.14 5.78 -0.23
N ILE A 45 24.92 6.25 -0.44
CA ILE A 45 23.71 5.73 0.22
C ILE A 45 23.46 4.25 -0.10
N LEU A 46 23.85 3.79 -1.29
CA LEU A 46 23.71 2.39 -1.70
C LEU A 46 24.71 1.45 -1.00
N GLU A 47 25.68 1.99 -0.28
CA GLU A 47 26.62 1.23 0.55
C GLU A 47 26.09 1.01 1.98
N GLU A 48 25.01 1.71 2.37
CA GLU A 48 24.34 1.49 3.65
C GLU A 48 23.71 0.08 3.65
N THR A 49 23.98 -0.68 4.72
CA THR A 49 23.40 -2.01 4.90
C THR A 49 22.24 -1.96 5.88
N ASP A 50 21.13 -2.54 5.49
CA ASP A 50 20.00 -2.73 6.37
C ASP A 50 20.27 -3.91 7.30
N SER A 51 20.17 -3.71 8.59
CA SER A 51 20.27 -4.79 9.57
C SER A 51 19.12 -4.69 10.56
N ILE A 52 17.95 -5.18 10.17
CA ILE A 52 16.79 -5.34 11.05
C ILE A 52 16.74 -6.82 11.41
N THR A 53 17.19 -7.14 12.64
CA THR A 53 17.30 -8.53 13.12
C THR A 53 16.26 -8.89 14.17
N GLU A 54 15.32 -7.99 14.42
CA GLU A 54 14.26 -8.17 15.40
C GLU A 54 13.25 -9.24 14.96
N SER A 55 12.65 -9.92 15.95
CA SER A 55 11.56 -10.84 15.67
C SER A 55 10.32 -10.11 15.18
N PRO A 56 9.43 -10.77 14.41
CA PRO A 56 8.18 -10.17 13.94
C PRO A 56 7.35 -9.52 15.05
N GLU A 57 7.28 -10.15 16.22
CA GLU A 57 6.57 -9.63 17.38
C GLU A 57 7.20 -8.32 17.89
N THR A 58 8.53 -8.26 17.91
CA THR A 58 9.28 -7.06 18.32
C THR A 58 9.08 -5.92 17.32
N ILE A 59 9.08 -6.22 16.03
CA ILE A 59 8.80 -5.24 14.96
C ILE A 59 7.39 -4.68 15.14
N LEU A 60 6.38 -5.52 15.33
CA LEU A 60 4.98 -5.08 15.51
C LEU A 60 4.82 -4.19 16.76
N GLN A 61 5.45 -4.54 17.88
CA GLN A 61 5.45 -3.71 19.09
C GLN A 61 6.15 -2.36 18.86
N SER A 62 7.28 -2.38 18.15
CA SER A 62 8.00 -1.15 17.77
C SER A 62 7.14 -0.25 16.89
N LEU A 63 6.50 -0.79 15.86
CA LEU A 63 5.59 -0.07 14.98
C LEU A 63 4.44 0.54 15.78
N GLN A 64 3.72 -0.26 16.59
CA GLN A 64 2.61 0.21 17.42
C GLN A 64 3.02 1.39 18.32
N SER A 65 4.22 1.34 18.89
CA SER A 65 4.72 2.44 19.74
C SER A 65 5.02 3.71 18.95
N LYS A 66 5.59 3.58 17.75
CA LYS A 66 6.07 4.69 16.91
C LYS A 66 4.96 5.46 16.20
N ILE A 67 3.85 4.79 15.85
CA ILE A 67 2.76 5.41 15.09
C ILE A 67 1.99 6.48 15.88
N SER A 68 2.05 6.50 17.20
CA SER A 68 1.28 7.37 18.10
C SER A 68 1.39 8.88 17.79
N LYS A 69 2.47 9.31 17.15
CA LYS A 69 2.71 10.73 16.79
C LYS A 69 1.89 11.17 15.58
N ALA A 70 1.71 10.29 14.60
CA ALA A 70 1.09 10.60 13.31
C ALA A 70 -0.26 9.92 13.09
N PHE A 71 -0.59 8.91 13.88
CA PHE A 71 -1.84 8.16 13.77
C PHE A 71 -2.67 8.29 15.06
N PRO A 72 -4.00 8.23 14.97
CA PRO A 72 -4.85 8.26 16.16
C PRO A 72 -4.61 7.02 17.04
N SER A 73 -4.96 7.12 18.31
CA SER A 73 -4.91 5.96 19.20
C SER A 73 -6.03 4.98 18.84
N SER A 74 -5.70 3.69 18.78
CA SER A 74 -6.66 2.61 18.60
C SER A 74 -6.92 1.90 19.94
N ALA A 75 -7.97 1.09 19.99
CA ALA A 75 -8.18 0.18 21.10
C ALA A 75 -7.03 -0.84 21.20
N GLU A 76 -6.76 -1.29 22.43
CA GLU A 76 -5.84 -2.40 22.63
C GLU A 76 -6.50 -3.70 22.18
N VAL A 77 -5.77 -4.48 21.37
CA VAL A 77 -6.20 -5.78 20.87
C VAL A 77 -5.08 -6.79 21.01
N ASN A 78 -5.43 -8.06 21.13
CA ASN A 78 -4.43 -9.14 21.13
C ASN A 78 -3.95 -9.38 19.68
N VAL A 79 -2.65 -9.49 19.51
CA VAL A 79 -2.02 -9.77 18.21
C VAL A 79 -1.18 -11.03 18.33
N ASN A 80 -1.54 -12.04 17.57
CA ASN A 80 -0.83 -13.30 17.48
C ASN A 80 -0.05 -13.36 16.18
N VAL A 81 1.23 -13.69 16.23
CA VAL A 81 2.02 -14.04 15.06
C VAL A 81 2.01 -15.56 14.93
N LYS A 82 1.69 -16.04 13.74
CA LYS A 82 1.73 -17.47 13.39
C LYS A 82 2.48 -17.67 12.09
N TYR A 83 2.93 -18.89 11.86
CA TYR A 83 3.62 -19.24 10.62
C TYR A 83 2.74 -20.09 9.74
N VAL A 84 2.85 -19.85 8.42
CA VAL A 84 2.16 -20.66 7.42
C VAL A 84 2.69 -22.10 7.49
N PRO A 85 1.82 -23.12 7.48
CA PRO A 85 2.27 -24.50 7.36
C PRO A 85 3.04 -24.72 6.05
N THR A 86 4.18 -25.44 6.11
CA THR A 86 5.08 -25.65 4.96
C THR A 86 4.36 -26.15 3.71
N ALA A 87 3.31 -26.97 3.86
CA ALA A 87 2.53 -27.47 2.72
C ALA A 87 1.73 -26.38 1.98
N LEU A 88 1.61 -25.19 2.54
CA LEU A 88 0.86 -24.04 1.96
C LEU A 88 1.77 -22.88 1.55
N GLU A 89 3.06 -22.95 1.85
CA GLU A 89 4.00 -21.85 1.62
C GLU A 89 4.07 -21.44 0.14
N GLU A 90 4.00 -22.39 -0.78
CA GLU A 90 4.04 -22.16 -2.23
C GLU A 90 2.82 -21.36 -2.75
N TYR A 91 1.70 -21.41 -2.02
CA TYR A 91 0.41 -20.89 -2.48
C TYR A 91 -0.03 -19.59 -1.79
N LEU A 92 0.67 -19.16 -0.75
CA LEU A 92 0.25 -18.02 0.07
C LEU A 92 1.25 -16.88 0.01
N SER A 93 0.75 -15.67 0.19
CA SER A 93 1.53 -14.42 0.25
C SER A 93 2.63 -14.49 1.33
N PRO A 94 3.67 -13.64 1.23
CA PRO A 94 4.77 -13.58 2.20
C PRO A 94 4.33 -13.33 3.64
N ALA A 95 3.28 -12.53 3.84
CA ALA A 95 2.54 -12.43 5.09
C ALA A 95 1.11 -12.00 4.78
N PHE A 96 0.20 -12.20 5.75
CA PHE A 96 -1.16 -11.69 5.65
C PHE A 96 -1.83 -11.58 7.02
N TYR A 97 -2.64 -10.56 7.17
CA TYR A 97 -3.53 -10.39 8.30
C TYR A 97 -4.82 -11.19 8.07
N LEU A 98 -5.14 -12.07 9.02
CA LEU A 98 -6.41 -12.79 8.99
C LEU A 98 -7.47 -11.95 9.69
N ILE A 99 -8.41 -11.40 8.91
CA ILE A 99 -9.52 -10.62 9.45
C ILE A 99 -10.33 -11.48 10.44
N PRO A 100 -10.53 -11.02 11.68
CA PRO A 100 -11.24 -11.78 12.69
C PRO A 100 -12.74 -11.89 12.39
N ALA A 101 -13.43 -12.71 13.17
CA ALA A 101 -14.89 -12.80 13.10
C ALA A 101 -15.53 -11.43 13.41
N ILE A 102 -16.63 -11.11 12.71
CA ILE A 102 -17.33 -9.83 12.79
C ILE A 102 -17.80 -9.44 14.20
N ASP A 103 -17.95 -10.41 15.08
CA ASP A 103 -18.37 -10.26 16.46
C ASP A 103 -17.22 -10.33 17.47
N ASN A 104 -15.96 -10.46 17.00
CA ASN A 104 -14.80 -10.55 17.88
C ASN A 104 -13.54 -9.94 17.24
N PHE A 105 -13.39 -8.64 17.33
CA PHE A 105 -12.19 -7.91 16.87
C PHE A 105 -11.06 -7.83 17.91
N SER A 106 -11.20 -8.48 19.07
CA SER A 106 -10.18 -8.45 20.13
C SER A 106 -9.01 -9.40 19.86
N GLU A 107 -9.23 -10.45 19.07
CA GLU A 107 -8.23 -11.48 18.76
C GLU A 107 -7.83 -11.41 17.29
N ASN A 108 -6.59 -11.03 17.05
CA ASN A 108 -6.06 -10.80 15.71
C ASN A 108 -4.88 -11.71 15.43
N THR A 109 -4.73 -12.15 14.19
CA THR A 109 -3.61 -13.01 13.78
C THR A 109 -2.98 -12.51 12.49
N ILE A 110 -1.65 -12.38 12.51
CA ILE A 110 -0.83 -12.16 11.32
C ILE A 110 -0.08 -13.48 11.06
N TYR A 111 -0.20 -13.98 9.83
CA TYR A 111 0.56 -15.14 9.37
C TYR A 111 1.78 -14.69 8.60
N ILE A 112 2.91 -15.36 8.84
CA ILE A 112 4.17 -15.15 8.13
C ILE A 112 4.50 -16.42 7.37
N ASN A 113 4.80 -16.27 6.09
CA ASN A 113 5.19 -17.34 5.20
C ASN A 113 6.72 -17.42 5.13
N GLN A 114 7.30 -18.45 5.77
CA GLN A 114 8.74 -18.66 5.81
C GLN A 114 9.33 -19.21 4.50
N GLY A 115 8.50 -19.66 3.56
CA GLY A 115 8.91 -20.07 2.22
C GLY A 115 9.36 -18.88 1.36
N HIS A 116 9.01 -17.66 1.73
CA HIS A 116 9.47 -16.43 1.09
C HIS A 116 10.64 -15.80 1.86
N SER A 117 11.72 -15.51 1.13
CA SER A 117 12.88 -14.81 1.68
C SER A 117 12.57 -13.33 1.82
N LEU A 118 11.99 -12.90 2.94
CA LEU A 118 11.84 -11.49 3.25
C LEU A 118 13.18 -10.96 3.76
N THR A 119 13.73 -9.95 3.09
CA THR A 119 14.87 -9.19 3.60
C THR A 119 14.42 -8.32 4.78
N ASP A 120 15.37 -7.91 5.61
CA ASP A 120 15.13 -7.19 6.87
C ASP A 120 14.13 -6.04 6.75
N ILE A 121 14.35 -5.12 5.80
CA ILE A 121 13.44 -3.99 5.57
C ILE A 121 12.10 -4.44 4.99
N ASN A 122 12.08 -5.43 4.10
CA ASN A 122 10.84 -5.93 3.52
C ASN A 122 9.96 -6.60 4.56
N LEU A 123 10.52 -7.35 5.52
CA LEU A 123 9.76 -7.87 6.65
C LEU A 123 9.15 -6.75 7.47
N PHE A 124 9.92 -5.69 7.76
CA PHE A 124 9.46 -4.54 8.53
C PHE A 124 8.29 -3.84 7.85
N THR A 125 8.40 -3.56 6.56
CA THR A 125 7.35 -2.86 5.80
C THR A 125 6.13 -3.74 5.55
N THR A 126 6.32 -5.05 5.32
CA THR A 126 5.22 -6.02 5.22
C THR A 126 4.45 -6.12 6.54
N LEU A 127 5.15 -6.14 7.68
CA LEU A 127 4.48 -6.13 8.99
C LEU A 127 3.79 -4.81 9.31
N ALA A 128 4.24 -3.70 8.72
CA ALA A 128 3.51 -2.44 8.79
C ALA A 128 2.24 -2.48 7.93
N HIS A 129 2.30 -3.09 6.75
CA HIS A 129 1.16 -3.31 5.86
C HIS A 129 0.09 -4.19 6.52
N GLU A 130 0.49 -5.35 7.06
CA GLU A 130 -0.43 -6.31 7.66
C GLU A 130 -0.89 -5.91 9.09
N GLY A 131 -0.02 -5.23 9.83
CA GLY A 131 -0.22 -4.92 11.24
C GLY A 131 -0.46 -3.44 11.52
N TYR A 132 0.61 -2.74 11.96
CA TYR A 132 0.57 -1.35 12.42
C TYR A 132 1.43 -0.43 11.53
N PRO A 133 0.82 0.58 10.88
CA PRO A 133 -0.59 1.03 10.94
C PRO A 133 -1.49 0.52 9.80
N GLY A 134 -1.19 -0.64 9.20
CA GLY A 134 -1.91 -1.19 8.04
C GLY A 134 -3.24 -1.88 8.36
N HIS A 135 -3.44 -3.08 7.80
CA HIS A 135 -4.73 -3.79 7.81
C HIS A 135 -5.31 -4.06 9.18
N LEU A 136 -4.52 -4.60 10.12
CA LEU A 136 -4.99 -4.88 11.47
C LEU A 136 -5.45 -3.59 12.18
N TYR A 137 -4.64 -2.56 12.09
CA TYR A 137 -4.96 -1.26 12.70
C TYR A 137 -6.20 -0.63 12.07
N GLN A 138 -6.31 -0.60 10.74
CA GLN A 138 -7.47 -0.10 10.00
C GLN A 138 -8.74 -0.83 10.41
N THR A 139 -8.70 -2.18 10.38
CA THR A 139 -9.86 -3.03 10.68
C THR A 139 -10.36 -2.83 12.11
N THR A 140 -9.45 -2.88 13.08
CA THR A 140 -9.80 -2.74 14.50
C THR A 140 -10.20 -1.31 14.85
N TYR A 141 -9.56 -0.30 14.23
CA TYR A 141 -9.93 1.10 14.41
C TYR A 141 -11.36 1.35 13.94
N PHE A 142 -11.67 0.95 12.68
CA PHE A 142 -13.01 1.15 12.11
C PHE A 142 -14.09 0.38 12.88
N ALA A 143 -13.83 -0.85 13.29
CA ALA A 143 -14.77 -1.63 14.10
C ALA A 143 -15.12 -0.92 15.43
N ASN A 144 -14.17 -0.21 16.04
CA ASN A 144 -14.39 0.54 17.27
C ASN A 144 -15.16 1.87 17.08
N THR A 145 -15.44 2.29 15.84
CA THR A 145 -16.33 3.44 15.58
C THR A 145 -17.82 3.07 15.65
N ASP A 146 -18.15 1.81 15.92
CA ASP A 146 -19.52 1.26 15.94
C ASP A 146 -20.27 1.51 14.60
N PRO A 147 -19.70 1.09 13.46
CA PRO A 147 -20.30 1.33 12.15
C PRO A 147 -21.60 0.52 11.98
N ASP A 148 -22.49 0.99 11.10
CA ASP A 148 -23.67 0.21 10.70
C ASP A 148 -23.23 -1.20 10.24
N PRO A 149 -23.84 -2.28 10.75
CA PRO A 149 -23.46 -3.66 10.41
C PRO A 149 -23.40 -3.96 8.90
N VAL A 150 -24.16 -3.24 8.07
CA VAL A 150 -24.07 -3.40 6.60
C VAL A 150 -22.69 -3.04 6.06
N ARG A 151 -21.92 -2.17 6.75
CA ARG A 151 -20.59 -1.76 6.33
C ARG A 151 -19.58 -2.92 6.31
N SER A 152 -19.74 -3.91 7.16
CA SER A 152 -18.90 -5.12 7.18
C SER A 152 -19.16 -6.07 6.01
N LEU A 153 -20.26 -5.90 5.29
CA LEU A 153 -20.59 -6.67 4.08
C LEU A 153 -20.08 -6.00 2.79
N LEU A 154 -19.61 -4.75 2.90
CA LEU A 154 -19.13 -3.99 1.76
C LEU A 154 -17.61 -4.15 1.64
N ASN A 155 -17.15 -4.48 0.43
CA ASN A 155 -15.74 -4.60 0.13
C ASN A 155 -15.31 -3.49 -0.84
N TYR A 156 -14.41 -2.64 -0.37
CA TYR A 156 -13.79 -1.57 -1.16
C TYR A 156 -12.28 -1.78 -1.17
N SER A 157 -11.83 -2.78 -1.94
CA SER A 157 -10.43 -3.22 -1.97
C SER A 157 -9.44 -2.08 -2.25
N GLY A 158 -9.78 -1.14 -3.13
CA GLY A 158 -8.95 0.03 -3.41
C GLY A 158 -8.72 0.92 -2.17
N TYR A 159 -9.71 1.07 -1.29
CA TYR A 159 -9.54 1.77 -0.02
C TYR A 159 -8.71 0.93 0.95
N VAL A 160 -9.03 -0.36 1.09
CA VAL A 160 -8.41 -1.25 2.08
C VAL A 160 -6.92 -1.46 1.77
N GLU A 161 -6.62 -1.85 0.54
CA GLU A 161 -5.23 -2.05 0.09
C GLU A 161 -4.48 -0.73 -0.09
N GLY A 162 -5.17 0.31 -0.57
CA GLY A 162 -4.60 1.65 -0.69
C GLY A 162 -4.14 2.20 0.65
N TRP A 163 -4.94 2.03 1.71
CA TRP A 163 -4.54 2.39 3.07
C TRP A 163 -3.32 1.59 3.55
N ALA A 164 -3.34 0.25 3.39
CA ALA A 164 -2.25 -0.59 3.83
C ALA A 164 -0.96 -0.29 3.06
N THR A 165 -1.03 -0.02 1.76
CA THR A 165 0.09 0.45 0.93
C THR A 165 0.59 1.82 1.39
N TYR A 166 -0.30 2.76 1.68
CA TYR A 166 0.07 4.06 2.24
C TYR A 166 0.77 3.91 3.60
N ALA A 167 0.27 3.03 4.46
CA ALA A 167 0.87 2.72 5.76
C ALA A 167 2.26 2.07 5.61
N GLU A 168 2.41 1.15 4.66
CA GLU A 168 3.69 0.54 4.27
C GLU A 168 4.69 1.61 3.82
N MET A 169 4.30 2.51 2.91
CA MET A 169 5.15 3.61 2.45
C MET A 169 5.55 4.57 3.59
N CYS A 170 4.66 4.83 4.54
CA CYS A 170 4.99 5.61 5.75
C CYS A 170 5.97 4.88 6.67
N SER A 171 5.95 3.55 6.70
CA SER A 171 6.75 2.75 7.62
C SER A 171 8.25 2.82 7.37
N TYR A 172 8.68 3.08 6.13
CA TYR A 172 10.11 3.33 5.84
C TYR A 172 10.70 4.40 6.76
N TYR A 173 9.94 5.46 7.04
CA TYR A 173 10.35 6.56 7.93
C TYR A 173 10.21 6.22 9.43
N LEU A 174 9.61 5.09 9.78
CA LEU A 174 9.56 4.53 11.13
C LEU A 174 10.65 3.50 11.37
N SER A 175 11.31 3.03 10.31
CA SER A 175 12.40 2.06 10.36
C SER A 175 13.66 2.65 11.01
N PRO A 176 14.67 1.84 11.35
CA PRO A 176 15.95 2.33 11.84
C PRO A 176 16.87 2.93 10.77
N LEU A 177 16.45 2.92 9.50
CA LEU A 177 17.25 3.46 8.39
C LEU A 177 17.53 4.96 8.53
N SER A 178 18.59 5.43 7.89
CA SER A 178 18.80 6.86 7.69
C SER A 178 17.64 7.45 6.87
N LYS A 179 17.30 8.72 7.11
CA LYS A 179 16.19 9.36 6.39
C LYS A 179 16.37 9.35 4.87
N PRO A 180 17.58 9.63 4.31
CA PRO A 180 17.77 9.53 2.87
C PRO A 180 17.57 8.10 2.34
N HIS A 181 18.08 7.08 3.06
CA HIS A 181 17.93 5.68 2.66
C HIS A 181 16.46 5.23 2.72
N ALA A 182 15.76 5.55 3.80
CA ALA A 182 14.32 5.32 3.92
C ALA A 182 13.52 5.96 2.77
N SER A 183 13.85 7.20 2.41
CA SER A 183 13.23 7.91 1.29
C SER A 183 13.50 7.20 -0.04
N LEU A 184 14.75 6.82 -0.30
CA LEU A 184 15.12 6.14 -1.54
C LEU A 184 14.38 4.80 -1.72
N LEU A 185 14.35 3.96 -0.67
CA LEU A 185 13.67 2.67 -0.71
C LEU A 185 12.16 2.81 -0.83
N GLN A 186 11.56 3.77 -0.11
CA GLN A 186 10.13 4.07 -0.24
C GLN A 186 9.78 4.48 -1.68
N LYS A 187 10.56 5.38 -2.30
CA LYS A 187 10.34 5.81 -3.68
C LYS A 187 10.51 4.66 -4.68
N ASN A 188 11.54 3.83 -4.48
CA ASN A 188 11.76 2.65 -5.30
C ASN A 188 10.57 1.68 -5.25
N ASN A 189 10.04 1.40 -4.05
CA ASN A 189 8.86 0.54 -3.90
C ASN A 189 7.62 1.13 -4.57
N SER A 190 7.39 2.44 -4.39
CA SER A 190 6.30 3.16 -5.06
C SER A 190 6.40 3.10 -6.59
N ILE A 191 7.60 3.30 -7.16
CA ILE A 191 7.85 3.21 -8.60
C ILE A 191 7.54 1.81 -9.11
N ILE A 192 8.08 0.76 -8.49
CA ILE A 192 7.88 -0.63 -8.93
C ILE A 192 6.39 -0.98 -8.90
N LEU A 193 5.69 -0.65 -7.83
CA LEU A 193 4.25 -0.90 -7.71
C LEU A 193 3.46 -0.13 -8.78
N GLY A 194 3.87 1.11 -9.08
CA GLY A 194 3.30 1.91 -10.16
C GLY A 194 3.50 1.31 -11.54
N LEU A 195 4.70 0.79 -11.83
CA LEU A 195 5.00 0.12 -13.11
C LEU A 195 4.13 -1.12 -13.30
N TYR A 196 3.90 -1.89 -12.23
CA TYR A 196 3.00 -3.06 -12.27
C TYR A 196 1.55 -2.65 -12.50
N ALA A 197 1.09 -1.57 -11.87
CA ALA A 197 -0.26 -1.06 -12.08
C ALA A 197 -0.47 -0.54 -13.50
N VAL A 198 0.52 0.11 -14.10
CA VAL A 198 0.50 0.54 -15.51
C VAL A 198 0.47 -0.66 -16.44
N ALA A 199 1.30 -1.69 -16.18
CA ALA A 199 1.29 -2.93 -16.96
C ALA A 199 -0.06 -3.67 -16.85
N ASP A 200 -0.69 -3.69 -15.67
CA ASP A 200 -2.01 -4.28 -15.45
C ASP A 200 -3.08 -3.61 -16.33
N ILE A 201 -3.08 -2.27 -16.40
CA ILE A 201 -3.95 -1.53 -17.32
C ILE A 201 -3.61 -1.85 -18.77
N GLY A 202 -2.32 -1.80 -19.13
CA GLY A 202 -1.85 -2.08 -20.47
C GLY A 202 -2.29 -3.46 -20.99
N ILE A 203 -2.11 -4.49 -20.18
CA ILE A 203 -2.44 -5.87 -20.54
C ILE A 203 -3.96 -6.05 -20.66
N HIS A 204 -4.74 -5.59 -19.68
CA HIS A 204 -6.16 -5.92 -19.60
C HIS A 204 -7.08 -4.93 -20.30
N TYR A 205 -6.65 -3.68 -20.48
CA TYR A 205 -7.46 -2.65 -21.12
C TYR A 205 -6.95 -2.30 -22.53
N ASP A 206 -5.63 -2.13 -22.71
CA ASP A 206 -5.03 -1.76 -24.00
C ASP A 206 -4.61 -2.96 -24.84
N GLY A 207 -4.62 -4.17 -24.25
CA GLY A 207 -4.31 -5.43 -24.94
C GLY A 207 -2.81 -5.64 -25.19
N TRP A 208 -1.97 -5.17 -24.27
CA TRP A 208 -0.51 -5.36 -24.38
C TRP A 208 -0.14 -6.85 -24.44
N SER A 209 0.73 -7.16 -25.38
CA SER A 209 1.43 -8.44 -25.47
C SER A 209 2.59 -8.50 -24.46
N LEU A 210 3.24 -9.65 -24.36
CA LEU A 210 4.48 -9.79 -23.61
C LEU A 210 5.57 -8.82 -24.16
N GLU A 211 5.66 -8.66 -25.49
CA GLU A 211 6.62 -7.76 -26.13
C GLU A 211 6.40 -6.30 -25.72
N ASP A 212 5.14 -5.83 -25.73
CA ASP A 212 4.77 -4.48 -25.28
C ASP A 212 5.11 -4.29 -23.78
N THR A 213 4.92 -5.34 -22.97
CA THR A 213 5.25 -5.31 -21.55
C THR A 213 6.77 -5.25 -21.32
N VAL A 214 7.55 -6.01 -22.10
CA VAL A 214 9.02 -5.91 -22.08
C VAL A 214 9.49 -4.51 -22.44
N GLU A 215 8.93 -3.91 -23.51
CA GLU A 215 9.26 -2.54 -23.91
C GLU A 215 8.94 -1.53 -22.80
N HIS A 216 7.77 -1.67 -22.14
CA HIS A 216 7.38 -0.83 -21.02
C HIS A 216 8.42 -0.87 -19.89
N PHE A 217 8.78 -2.05 -19.39
CA PHE A 217 9.74 -2.18 -18.29
C PHE A 217 11.16 -1.75 -18.69
N ALA A 218 11.58 -2.01 -19.93
CA ALA A 218 12.88 -1.60 -20.44
C ALA A 218 13.09 -0.08 -20.44
N THR A 219 12.03 0.73 -20.64
CA THR A 219 12.11 2.20 -20.54
C THR A 219 12.54 2.67 -19.16
N TYR A 220 12.35 1.85 -18.12
CA TYR A 220 12.75 2.13 -16.74
C TYR A 220 14.03 1.37 -16.32
N GLY A 221 14.71 0.72 -17.26
CA GLY A 221 15.96 0.00 -17.01
C GLY A 221 15.77 -1.41 -16.42
N ILE A 222 14.58 -1.96 -16.50
CA ILE A 222 14.26 -3.35 -16.14
C ILE A 222 14.21 -4.15 -17.44
N ASP A 223 15.24 -4.93 -17.73
CA ASP A 223 15.47 -5.57 -19.02
C ASP A 223 15.62 -7.10 -18.96
N ASP A 224 15.41 -7.72 -17.80
CA ASP A 224 15.38 -9.18 -17.66
C ASP A 224 14.05 -9.73 -18.20
N GLU A 225 14.07 -10.22 -19.44
CA GLU A 225 12.89 -10.73 -20.13
C GLU A 225 12.24 -11.92 -19.41
N ALA A 226 13.03 -12.75 -18.70
CA ALA A 226 12.46 -13.89 -17.96
C ALA A 226 11.66 -13.41 -16.76
N VAL A 227 12.18 -12.45 -16.01
CA VAL A 227 11.49 -11.81 -14.89
C VAL A 227 10.23 -11.09 -15.39
N ILE A 228 10.32 -10.36 -16.50
CA ILE A 228 9.17 -9.65 -17.08
C ILE A 228 8.11 -10.63 -17.56
N ALA A 229 8.48 -11.78 -18.12
CA ALA A 229 7.54 -12.83 -18.53
C ALA A 229 6.77 -13.40 -17.32
N ASP A 230 7.44 -13.59 -16.19
CA ASP A 230 6.79 -14.01 -14.95
C ASP A 230 5.81 -12.94 -14.44
N ILE A 231 6.22 -11.67 -14.44
CA ILE A 231 5.35 -10.54 -14.09
C ILE A 231 4.12 -10.49 -15.01
N TYR A 232 4.32 -10.61 -16.32
CA TYR A 232 3.23 -10.64 -17.31
C TYR A 232 2.22 -11.75 -17.03
N ASN A 233 2.71 -12.97 -16.77
CA ASN A 233 1.85 -14.11 -16.48
C ASN A 233 1.08 -13.94 -15.15
N TYR A 234 1.71 -13.37 -14.13
CA TYR A 234 1.07 -13.04 -12.87
C TYR A 234 -0.07 -12.03 -13.06
N ILE A 235 0.21 -10.93 -13.76
CA ILE A 235 -0.79 -9.90 -14.05
C ILE A 235 -1.93 -10.48 -14.89
N LEU A 236 -1.61 -11.26 -15.92
CA LEU A 236 -2.59 -11.89 -16.80
C LEU A 236 -3.55 -12.83 -16.02
N GLY A 237 -3.03 -13.49 -14.98
CA GLY A 237 -3.79 -14.42 -14.14
C GLY A 237 -4.69 -13.74 -13.11
N ASP A 238 -4.42 -12.50 -12.71
CA ASP A 238 -5.18 -11.77 -11.68
C ASP A 238 -5.43 -10.30 -12.08
N PRO A 239 -6.40 -10.07 -12.97
CA PRO A 239 -6.69 -8.74 -13.50
C PRO A 239 -7.04 -7.72 -12.43
N ALA A 240 -6.46 -6.52 -12.54
CA ALA A 240 -6.64 -5.38 -11.64
C ALA A 240 -6.09 -5.61 -10.21
N ASN A 241 -5.27 -6.62 -10.00
CA ASN A 241 -4.68 -6.89 -8.70
C ASN A 241 -3.81 -5.72 -8.22
N TYR A 242 -2.91 -5.23 -9.07
CA TYR A 242 -2.00 -4.14 -8.70
C TYR A 242 -2.69 -2.77 -8.62
N LEU A 243 -3.84 -2.61 -9.25
CA LEU A 243 -4.60 -1.36 -9.19
C LEU A 243 -5.15 -1.08 -7.80
N LYS A 244 -5.64 -2.09 -7.07
CA LYS A 244 -6.16 -1.88 -5.71
C LYS A 244 -5.10 -1.33 -4.76
N TYR A 245 -3.83 -1.70 -4.95
CA TYR A 245 -2.70 -1.20 -4.17
C TYR A 245 -2.28 0.20 -4.60
N TYR A 246 -1.82 0.33 -5.84
CA TYR A 246 -1.20 1.57 -6.30
C TYR A 246 -2.21 2.70 -6.52
N VAL A 247 -3.32 2.42 -7.19
CA VAL A 247 -4.38 3.43 -7.39
C VAL A 247 -4.93 3.87 -6.04
N GLY A 248 -5.22 2.93 -5.15
CA GLY A 248 -5.69 3.24 -3.80
C GLY A 248 -4.69 4.11 -3.02
N TYR A 249 -3.40 3.81 -3.12
CA TYR A 249 -2.33 4.62 -2.52
C TYR A 249 -2.30 6.05 -3.08
N VAL A 250 -2.32 6.20 -4.40
CA VAL A 250 -2.30 7.51 -5.06
C VAL A 250 -3.55 8.33 -4.72
N GLU A 251 -4.74 7.70 -4.67
CA GLU A 251 -5.98 8.37 -4.24
C GLU A 251 -5.88 8.91 -2.81
N ILE A 252 -5.24 8.19 -1.89
CA ILE A 252 -4.99 8.69 -0.53
C ILE A 252 -4.00 9.87 -0.55
N LEU A 253 -2.96 9.82 -1.40
CA LEU A 253 -2.03 10.94 -1.52
C LEU A 253 -2.73 12.21 -2.06
N GLU A 254 -3.56 12.07 -3.08
CA GLU A 254 -4.32 13.20 -3.65
C GLU A 254 -5.36 13.74 -2.64
N LEU A 255 -6.08 12.85 -1.95
CA LEU A 255 -6.99 13.23 -0.88
C LEU A 255 -6.27 14.02 0.22
N LYS A 256 -5.06 13.57 0.59
CA LYS A 256 -4.23 14.27 1.59
C LYS A 256 -3.78 15.66 1.10
N LYS A 257 -3.40 15.79 -0.17
CA LYS A 257 -3.04 17.10 -0.76
C LYS A 257 -4.23 18.06 -0.70
N ASP A 258 -5.42 17.60 -1.05
CA ASP A 258 -6.64 18.41 -1.00
C ASP A 258 -7.00 18.79 0.44
N TYR A 259 -6.90 17.84 1.38
CA TYR A 259 -7.13 18.09 2.80
C TYR A 259 -6.12 19.10 3.37
N MET A 260 -4.83 18.98 3.03
CA MET A 260 -3.80 19.96 3.42
C MET A 260 -4.12 21.35 2.88
N LYS A 261 -4.57 21.44 1.63
CA LYS A 261 -4.97 22.73 1.03
C LYS A 261 -6.18 23.34 1.71
N GLN A 262 -7.15 22.54 2.13
CA GLN A 262 -8.34 22.99 2.84
C GLN A 262 -8.01 23.47 4.25
N GLN A 263 -7.18 22.72 5.00
CA GLN A 263 -6.84 23.03 6.39
C GLN A 263 -5.77 24.13 6.51
N GLY A 264 -4.94 24.35 5.47
CA GLY A 264 -3.89 25.36 5.49
C GLY A 264 -2.91 25.16 6.66
N GLU A 265 -2.76 26.20 7.50
CA GLU A 265 -1.83 26.18 8.65
C GLU A 265 -2.32 25.27 9.79
N ASP A 266 -3.61 24.92 9.82
CA ASP A 266 -4.19 24.03 10.85
C ASP A 266 -4.05 22.54 10.49
N PHE A 267 -3.39 22.21 9.40
CA PHE A 267 -3.20 20.82 8.96
C PHE A 267 -2.53 19.96 10.04
N SER A 268 -3.17 18.84 10.35
CA SER A 268 -2.65 17.79 11.21
C SER A 268 -2.67 16.44 10.50
N GLN A 269 -1.50 15.83 10.35
CA GLN A 269 -1.38 14.47 9.81
C GLN A 269 -2.24 13.47 10.59
N LYS A 270 -2.29 13.63 11.91
CA LYS A 270 -3.03 12.75 12.80
C LYS A 270 -4.54 12.88 12.62
N GLU A 271 -5.04 14.10 12.46
CA GLU A 271 -6.46 14.33 12.17
C GLU A 271 -6.84 13.83 10.77
N PHE A 272 -6.00 14.04 9.77
CA PHE A 272 -6.21 13.46 8.44
C PHE A 272 -6.38 11.93 8.51
N HIS A 273 -5.46 11.24 9.20
CA HIS A 273 -5.55 9.78 9.36
C HIS A 273 -6.79 9.36 10.15
N LYS A 274 -7.15 10.14 11.18
CA LYS A 274 -8.32 9.87 11.99
C LYS A 274 -9.61 9.97 11.16
N GLU A 275 -9.81 11.07 10.47
CA GLU A 275 -11.00 11.27 9.64
C GLU A 275 -11.11 10.21 8.54
N LEU A 276 -10.01 9.89 7.85
CA LEU A 276 -9.99 8.85 6.84
C LEU A 276 -10.42 7.49 7.41
N LEU A 277 -9.89 7.10 8.57
CA LEU A 277 -10.22 5.84 9.25
C LEU A 277 -11.65 5.82 9.80
N GLU A 278 -12.18 6.97 10.25
CA GLU A 278 -13.56 7.10 10.74
C GLU A 278 -14.59 7.02 9.60
N VAL A 279 -14.28 7.57 8.43
CA VAL A 279 -15.09 7.31 7.22
C VAL A 279 -15.08 5.83 6.90
N GLY A 280 -13.94 5.17 7.03
CA GLY A 280 -13.77 3.75 6.81
C GLY A 280 -13.91 3.33 5.35
N PRO A 281 -13.87 2.00 5.05
CA PRO A 281 -13.88 1.49 3.69
C PRO A 281 -15.08 1.97 2.87
N ALA A 282 -14.79 2.77 1.83
CA ALA A 282 -15.78 3.35 0.92
C ALA A 282 -15.10 3.69 -0.43
N PRO A 283 -15.87 3.93 -1.52
CA PRO A 283 -15.34 4.53 -2.73
C PRO A 283 -14.69 5.89 -2.42
N PHE A 284 -13.56 6.22 -3.05
CA PHE A 284 -12.85 7.47 -2.77
C PHE A 284 -13.68 8.72 -3.07
N GLU A 285 -14.60 8.67 -4.02
CA GLU A 285 -15.60 9.74 -4.24
C GLU A 285 -16.43 10.02 -2.98
N VAL A 286 -16.86 8.95 -2.31
CA VAL A 286 -17.62 9.08 -1.04
C VAL A 286 -16.71 9.60 0.06
N VAL A 287 -15.47 9.07 0.17
CA VAL A 287 -14.50 9.53 1.17
C VAL A 287 -14.22 11.03 1.01
N ARG A 288 -13.99 11.51 -0.22
CA ARG A 288 -13.79 12.94 -0.52
C ARG A 288 -14.96 13.80 -0.07
N LYS A 289 -16.17 13.34 -0.34
CA LYS A 289 -17.39 14.07 0.04
C LYS A 289 -17.51 14.26 1.57
N TYR A 290 -17.04 13.30 2.35
CA TYR A 290 -17.10 13.40 3.82
C TYR A 290 -15.94 14.17 4.44
N MET A 291 -14.77 14.21 3.77
CA MET A 291 -13.56 14.82 4.33
C MET A 291 -13.28 16.23 3.78
N ILE A 292 -13.73 16.54 2.56
CA ILE A 292 -13.34 17.77 1.83
C ILE A 292 -14.54 18.68 1.54
N GLU A 293 -15.72 18.14 1.24
CA GLU A 293 -16.95 18.87 0.89
C GLU A 293 -17.89 19.05 2.09
#